data_21feea9b3b02ecc00c3b9244aabee54b
#
_entry.id   21feea9b3b02ecc00c3b9244aabee54b
#
_cell.length_a   1.000
_cell.length_b   1.000
_cell.length_c   1.000
_cell.angle_alpha   90.00
_cell.angle_beta   90.00
_cell.angle_gamma   90.00
#
_symmetry.space_group_name_H-M   'P 1'
#
loop_
_entity.id
_entity.type
_entity.pdbx_description
1 polymer ?
#
loop_
_entity_poly.entity_id
_entity_poly.type
_entity_poly.pdbx_seq_one_letter_code
_entity_poly.pdbx_strand_id
1 'polypeptide(L)'
;MELVIGCDINEYYVQFSYAEEGKEPVMPDLPGVTQVETALCRREGVNQWYEGKEAVKRALAGEGALAEHLFSRMLHADTIRLSDSEYQLTDLCSLFLEHTYTAFIRKVREQLGEEITVRALVLTGRIDPGVHYGKLQEIVKNLPVEDISFQSHEESIFSYLVHQPRRLMGYETQVLDLTSEQLVTYRVEMNHKTRPVVVSIETTETDLYKKKHYASIME
;
A
#
# COMPACT_ATOMS: atom_id res chain seq x y z
N MET A 1 0.08 -25.16 -1.10
CA MET A 1 1.23 -24.20 -1.08
C MET A 1 0.98 -23.14 -0.01
N GLU A 2 1.97 -22.84 0.83
CA GLU A 2 1.87 -21.76 1.83
C GLU A 2 2.51 -20.49 1.31
N LEU A 3 1.80 -19.37 1.44
CA LEU A 3 2.23 -18.06 0.97
C LEU A 3 2.28 -17.04 2.11
N VAL A 4 3.25 -16.16 2.04
CA VAL A 4 3.28 -14.88 2.75
C VAL A 4 2.89 -13.79 1.76
N ILE A 5 1.93 -12.95 2.14
CA ILE A 5 1.48 -11.84 1.33
C ILE A 5 2.14 -10.55 1.80
N GLY A 6 2.73 -9.80 0.89
CA GLY A 6 3.15 -8.42 1.10
C GLY A 6 2.07 -7.47 0.61
N CYS A 7 1.76 -6.46 1.43
CA CYS A 7 0.80 -5.41 1.09
C CYS A 7 1.44 -4.06 1.38
N ASP A 8 1.80 -3.31 0.34
CA ASP A 8 2.33 -1.95 0.45
C ASP A 8 1.22 -0.94 0.24
N ILE A 9 1.02 -0.08 1.25
CA ILE A 9 0.00 0.96 1.26
C ILE A 9 0.66 2.32 1.07
N ASN A 10 0.31 3.01 0.00
CA ASN A 10 0.67 4.41 -0.17
C ASN A 10 -0.57 5.30 -0.37
N GLU A 11 -0.34 6.58 -0.61
CA GLU A 11 -1.41 7.56 -0.77
C GLU A 11 -2.36 7.22 -1.92
N TYR A 12 -1.81 6.77 -3.06
CA TYR A 12 -2.56 6.61 -4.30
C TYR A 12 -3.02 5.20 -4.59
N TYR A 13 -2.29 4.19 -4.11
CA TYR A 13 -2.59 2.79 -4.37
C TYR A 13 -2.16 1.87 -3.24
N VAL A 14 -2.75 0.69 -3.23
CA VAL A 14 -2.28 -0.48 -2.49
C VAL A 14 -1.68 -1.44 -3.50
N GLN A 15 -0.54 -2.03 -3.15
CA GLN A 15 0.19 -2.96 -3.99
C GLN A 15 0.42 -4.27 -3.27
N PHE A 16 0.15 -5.39 -3.96
CA PHE A 16 0.30 -6.72 -3.41
C PHE A 16 1.43 -7.50 -4.07
N SER A 17 2.10 -8.30 -3.25
CA SER A 17 3.08 -9.31 -3.67
C SER A 17 2.85 -10.59 -2.89
N TYR A 18 3.45 -11.68 -3.31
CA TYR A 18 3.48 -12.91 -2.53
C TYR A 18 4.86 -13.56 -2.55
N ALA A 19 5.16 -14.35 -1.53
CA ALA A 19 6.35 -15.19 -1.47
C ALA A 19 5.98 -16.57 -0.94
N GLU A 20 6.60 -17.61 -1.48
CA GLU A 20 6.69 -18.91 -0.84
C GLU A 20 7.86 -18.91 0.16
N GLU A 21 7.78 -19.74 1.19
CA GLU A 21 8.88 -19.83 2.16
C GLU A 21 10.22 -20.16 1.49
N GLY A 22 11.22 -19.32 1.75
CA GLY A 22 12.58 -19.47 1.18
C GLY A 22 12.74 -19.07 -0.29
N LYS A 23 11.68 -18.52 -0.92
CA LYS A 23 11.75 -17.98 -2.28
C LYS A 23 11.71 -16.46 -2.29
N GLU A 24 12.21 -15.88 -3.37
CA GLU A 24 12.11 -14.43 -3.59
C GLU A 24 10.65 -14.00 -3.75
N PRO A 25 10.28 -12.81 -3.26
CA PRO A 25 8.95 -12.24 -3.46
C PRO A 25 8.61 -12.05 -4.94
N VAL A 26 7.40 -12.37 -5.29
CA VAL A 26 6.86 -12.19 -6.65
C VAL A 26 5.76 -11.14 -6.62
N MET A 27 5.89 -10.15 -7.49
CA MET A 27 4.82 -9.22 -7.81
C MET A 27 4.15 -9.70 -9.12
N PRO A 28 3.00 -10.37 -9.04
CA PRO A 28 2.38 -10.94 -10.22
C PRO A 28 1.82 -9.85 -11.13
N ASP A 29 1.91 -10.05 -12.44
CA ASP A 29 1.26 -9.17 -13.41
C ASP A 29 -0.24 -9.49 -13.52
N LEU A 30 -1.02 -8.99 -12.57
CA LEU A 30 -2.48 -9.17 -12.49
C LEU A 30 -3.15 -7.79 -12.55
N PRO A 31 -3.56 -7.33 -13.75
CA PRO A 31 -4.13 -6.01 -13.93
C PRO A 31 -5.34 -5.75 -13.01
N GLY A 32 -5.33 -4.61 -12.31
CA GLY A 32 -6.41 -4.18 -11.43
C GLY A 32 -6.51 -4.91 -10.09
N VAL A 33 -5.58 -5.83 -9.77
CA VAL A 33 -5.54 -6.49 -8.46
C VAL A 33 -4.17 -6.48 -7.81
N THR A 34 -3.08 -6.50 -8.58
CA THR A 34 -1.72 -6.35 -8.01
C THR A 34 -1.49 -4.93 -7.49
N GLN A 35 -2.00 -3.94 -8.22
CA GLN A 35 -1.97 -2.54 -7.83
C GLN A 35 -3.37 -1.94 -8.00
N VAL A 36 -3.94 -1.41 -6.91
CA VAL A 36 -5.30 -0.89 -6.87
C VAL A 36 -5.28 0.53 -6.29
N GLU A 37 -5.88 1.47 -6.99
CA GLU A 37 -6.01 2.85 -6.52
C GLU A 37 -6.81 2.92 -5.21
N THR A 38 -6.39 3.74 -4.24
CA THR A 38 -7.01 3.87 -2.91
C THR A 38 -8.29 4.71 -2.97
N ALA A 39 -9.24 4.26 -3.78
CA ALA A 39 -10.49 4.91 -4.04
C ALA A 39 -11.68 3.98 -3.82
N LEU A 40 -12.73 4.51 -3.21
CA LEU A 40 -14.04 3.87 -3.09
C LEU A 40 -15.12 4.80 -3.63
N CYS A 41 -16.05 4.26 -4.41
CA CYS A 41 -17.24 4.96 -4.82
C CYS A 41 -18.46 4.24 -4.26
N ARG A 42 -19.28 4.96 -3.49
CA ARG A 42 -20.58 4.48 -3.05
C ARG A 42 -21.63 4.84 -4.08
N ARG A 43 -22.29 3.84 -4.64
CA ARG A 43 -23.40 4.05 -5.56
C ARG A 43 -24.57 4.72 -4.85
N GLU A 44 -25.15 5.71 -5.50
CA GLU A 44 -26.29 6.43 -4.94
C GLU A 44 -27.54 5.53 -4.83
N GLY A 45 -28.26 5.63 -3.70
CA GLY A 45 -29.49 4.88 -3.46
C GLY A 45 -29.35 3.40 -3.10
N VAL A 46 -28.15 2.83 -3.14
CA VAL A 46 -27.90 1.43 -2.78
C VAL A 46 -26.61 1.28 -1.95
N ASN A 47 -26.56 0.22 -1.14
CA ASN A 47 -25.34 -0.08 -0.38
C ASN A 47 -24.40 -0.93 -1.24
N GLN A 48 -23.90 -0.33 -2.34
CA GLN A 48 -22.96 -0.96 -3.24
C GLN A 48 -21.71 -0.08 -3.35
N TRP A 49 -20.55 -0.71 -3.25
CA TRP A 49 -19.25 -0.06 -3.31
C TRP A 49 -18.46 -0.56 -4.52
N TYR A 50 -17.73 0.34 -5.13
CA TYR A 50 -16.75 0.06 -6.17
C TYR A 50 -15.38 0.53 -5.69
N GLU A 51 -14.31 -0.18 -6.05
CA GLU A 51 -12.94 0.11 -5.67
C GLU A 51 -12.06 0.45 -6.87
N GLY A 52 -10.96 1.16 -6.59
CA GLY A 52 -9.91 1.45 -7.55
C GLY A 52 -10.39 2.27 -8.75
N LYS A 53 -9.90 1.94 -9.93
CA LYS A 53 -10.25 2.61 -11.19
C LYS A 53 -11.74 2.58 -11.50
N GLU A 54 -12.44 1.53 -11.13
CA GLU A 54 -13.89 1.46 -11.34
C GLU A 54 -14.62 2.45 -10.44
N ALA A 55 -14.15 2.67 -9.21
CA ALA A 55 -14.70 3.70 -8.31
C ALA A 55 -14.60 5.10 -8.94
N VAL A 56 -13.42 5.45 -9.44
CA VAL A 56 -13.19 6.76 -10.09
C VAL A 56 -14.07 6.91 -11.34
N LYS A 57 -14.13 5.87 -12.17
CA LYS A 57 -14.95 5.86 -13.39
C LYS A 57 -16.44 6.08 -13.09
N ARG A 58 -16.97 5.39 -12.05
CA ARG A 58 -18.38 5.52 -11.66
C ARG A 58 -18.70 6.90 -11.11
N ALA A 59 -17.81 7.43 -10.30
CA ALA A 59 -17.96 8.79 -9.77
C ALA A 59 -17.96 9.85 -10.89
N LEU A 60 -17.04 9.75 -11.86
CA LEU A 60 -17.01 10.63 -13.03
C LEU A 60 -18.26 10.51 -13.90
N ALA A 61 -18.89 9.36 -13.93
CA ALA A 61 -20.21 9.16 -14.59
C ALA A 61 -21.41 9.68 -13.78
N GLY A 62 -21.17 10.23 -12.57
CA GLY A 62 -22.23 10.74 -11.70
C GLY A 62 -23.05 9.64 -11.01
N GLU A 63 -22.52 8.41 -10.94
CA GLU A 63 -23.25 7.26 -10.39
C GLU A 63 -23.11 7.11 -8.87
N GLY A 64 -22.28 7.95 -8.22
CA GLY A 64 -22.07 7.88 -6.77
C GLY A 64 -21.04 8.85 -6.23
N ALA A 65 -20.89 8.84 -4.91
CA ALA A 65 -19.94 9.66 -4.18
C ALA A 65 -18.57 8.96 -4.05
N LEU A 66 -17.50 9.70 -4.37
CA LEU A 66 -16.13 9.21 -4.38
C LEU A 66 -15.39 9.58 -3.08
N ALA A 67 -14.67 8.62 -2.53
CA ALA A 67 -13.62 8.82 -1.53
C ALA A 67 -12.29 8.36 -2.12
N GLU A 68 -11.33 9.27 -2.24
CA GLU A 68 -9.97 9.01 -2.70
C GLU A 68 -8.97 9.20 -1.57
N HIS A 69 -7.76 8.64 -1.74
CA HIS A 69 -6.67 8.76 -0.77
C HIS A 69 -7.06 8.27 0.62
N LEU A 70 -7.77 7.14 0.69
CA LEU A 70 -8.40 6.64 1.92
C LEU A 70 -7.44 6.57 3.09
N PHE A 71 -6.27 5.95 2.88
CA PHE A 71 -5.30 5.71 3.96
C PHE A 71 -4.63 7.01 4.41
N SER A 72 -4.27 7.91 3.50
CA SER A 72 -3.73 9.22 3.85
C SER A 72 -4.76 10.04 4.64
N ARG A 73 -6.02 10.05 4.21
CA ARG A 73 -7.09 10.73 4.95
C ARG A 73 -7.31 10.16 6.34
N MET A 74 -7.24 8.82 6.49
CA MET A 74 -7.38 8.15 7.79
C MET A 74 -6.32 8.61 8.82
N LEU A 75 -5.13 9.01 8.38
CA LEU A 75 -4.10 9.53 9.28
C LEU A 75 -4.45 10.89 9.87
N HIS A 76 -5.24 11.71 9.15
CA HIS A 76 -5.53 13.09 9.50
C HIS A 76 -6.96 13.35 9.95
N ALA A 77 -7.88 12.39 9.73
CA ALA A 77 -9.28 12.49 10.12
C ALA A 77 -9.81 11.12 10.54
N ASP A 78 -10.89 11.10 11.30
CA ASP A 78 -11.55 9.86 11.68
C ASP A 78 -12.76 9.56 10.80
N THR A 79 -13.42 10.61 10.29
CA THR A 79 -14.62 10.48 9.47
C THR A 79 -14.51 11.19 8.12
N ILE A 80 -15.36 10.77 7.18
CA ILE A 80 -15.58 11.43 5.90
C ILE A 80 -17.07 11.47 5.59
N ARG A 81 -17.52 12.57 5.01
CA ARG A 81 -18.89 12.69 4.52
C ARG A 81 -18.96 12.35 3.04
N LEU A 82 -19.79 11.38 2.70
CA LEU A 82 -20.08 11.00 1.31
C LEU A 82 -21.58 11.14 1.06
N SER A 83 -21.97 12.07 0.19
CA SER A 83 -23.36 12.50 0.00
C SER A 83 -23.96 12.92 1.36
N ASP A 84 -25.04 12.28 1.77
CA ASP A 84 -25.76 12.58 3.01
C ASP A 84 -25.37 11.74 4.22
N SER A 85 -24.34 10.90 4.09
CA SER A 85 -23.91 9.97 5.14
C SER A 85 -22.49 10.24 5.59
N GLU A 86 -22.23 10.05 6.88
CA GLU A 86 -20.91 10.10 7.49
C GLU A 86 -20.38 8.70 7.72
N TYR A 87 -19.12 8.47 7.41
CA TYR A 87 -18.44 7.17 7.51
C TYR A 87 -17.15 7.30 8.32
N GLN A 88 -16.85 6.26 9.11
CA GLN A 88 -15.52 6.12 9.71
C GLN A 88 -14.51 5.77 8.62
N LEU A 89 -13.39 6.48 8.57
CA LEU A 89 -12.35 6.22 7.57
C LEU A 89 -11.68 4.86 7.78
N THR A 90 -11.55 4.39 9.02
CA THR A 90 -11.06 3.05 9.32
C THR A 90 -11.96 1.95 8.74
N ASP A 91 -13.30 2.14 8.81
CA ASP A 91 -14.24 1.16 8.22
C ASP A 91 -14.15 1.14 6.69
N LEU A 92 -14.00 2.31 6.04
CA LEU A 92 -13.80 2.38 4.60
C LEU A 92 -12.47 1.77 4.16
N CYS A 93 -11.39 2.02 4.90
CA CYS A 93 -10.08 1.40 4.64
C CYS A 93 -10.15 -0.12 4.84
N SER A 94 -10.84 -0.61 5.88
CA SER A 94 -11.06 -2.03 6.11
C SER A 94 -11.83 -2.68 4.97
N LEU A 95 -12.95 -2.08 4.55
CA LEU A 95 -13.75 -2.54 3.42
C LEU A 95 -12.92 -2.61 2.13
N PHE A 96 -12.13 -1.58 1.85
CA PHE A 96 -11.25 -1.52 0.69
C PHE A 96 -10.21 -2.65 0.71
N LEU A 97 -9.52 -2.85 1.84
CA LEU A 97 -8.53 -3.91 1.98
C LEU A 97 -9.14 -5.30 1.88
N GLU A 98 -10.30 -5.54 2.50
CA GLU A 98 -11.00 -6.83 2.41
C GLU A 98 -11.34 -7.19 0.95
N HIS A 99 -11.91 -6.25 0.20
CA HIS A 99 -12.27 -6.46 -1.21
C HIS A 99 -11.03 -6.70 -2.08
N THR A 100 -10.02 -5.83 -1.98
CA THR A 100 -8.82 -5.89 -2.84
C THR A 100 -7.95 -7.09 -2.50
N TYR A 101 -7.77 -7.41 -1.22
CA TYR A 101 -7.08 -8.61 -0.75
C TYR A 101 -7.77 -9.89 -1.27
N THR A 102 -9.09 -9.98 -1.10
CA THR A 102 -9.87 -11.16 -1.56
C THR A 102 -9.75 -11.32 -3.07
N ALA A 103 -9.84 -10.23 -3.83
CA ALA A 103 -9.67 -10.25 -5.28
C ALA A 103 -8.26 -10.71 -5.68
N PHE A 104 -7.22 -10.21 -4.98
CA PHE A 104 -5.83 -10.61 -5.20
C PHE A 104 -5.63 -12.10 -4.95
N ILE A 105 -6.02 -12.61 -3.78
CA ILE A 105 -5.87 -14.03 -3.42
C ILE A 105 -6.61 -14.95 -4.41
N ARG A 106 -7.80 -14.57 -4.83
CA ARG A 106 -8.54 -15.33 -5.86
C ARG A 106 -7.75 -15.41 -7.16
N LYS A 107 -7.18 -14.30 -7.63
CA LYS A 107 -6.41 -14.25 -8.88
C LYS A 107 -5.10 -15.02 -8.78
N VAL A 108 -4.41 -14.95 -7.64
CA VAL A 108 -3.20 -15.77 -7.41
C VAL A 108 -3.55 -17.27 -7.44
N ARG A 109 -4.65 -17.69 -6.83
CA ARG A 109 -5.14 -19.08 -6.91
C ARG A 109 -5.41 -19.52 -8.35
N GLU A 110 -6.10 -18.67 -9.11
CA GLU A 110 -6.38 -18.94 -10.54
C GLU A 110 -5.08 -19.09 -11.35
N GLN A 111 -4.07 -18.25 -11.08
CA GLN A 111 -2.80 -18.26 -11.80
C GLN A 111 -1.91 -19.47 -11.45
N LEU A 112 -1.85 -19.82 -10.16
CA LEU A 112 -0.99 -20.92 -9.70
C LEU A 112 -1.63 -22.28 -9.94
N GLY A 113 -2.95 -22.35 -10.11
CA GLY A 113 -3.69 -23.60 -10.36
C GLY A 113 -3.66 -24.58 -9.18
N GLU A 114 -3.29 -24.10 -7.98
CA GLU A 114 -3.11 -24.90 -6.78
C GLU A 114 -3.94 -24.35 -5.62
N GLU A 115 -4.23 -25.21 -4.65
CA GLU A 115 -4.78 -24.76 -3.37
C GLU A 115 -3.70 -24.02 -2.58
N ILE A 116 -3.96 -22.76 -2.27
CA ILE A 116 -3.05 -21.92 -1.49
C ILE A 116 -3.62 -21.62 -0.11
N THR A 117 -2.74 -21.62 0.88
CA THR A 117 -3.01 -21.17 2.25
C THR A 117 -2.17 -19.91 2.49
N VAL A 118 -2.79 -18.84 2.95
CA VAL A 118 -2.05 -17.65 3.37
C VAL A 118 -1.64 -17.83 4.81
N ARG A 119 -0.33 -17.95 5.04
CA ARG A 119 0.27 -18.09 6.37
C ARG A 119 0.35 -16.76 7.10
N ALA A 120 0.77 -15.71 6.39
CA ALA A 120 0.96 -14.40 7.00
C ALA A 120 0.72 -13.27 5.99
N LEU A 121 0.39 -12.10 6.52
CA LEU A 121 0.32 -10.83 5.81
C LEU A 121 1.33 -9.86 6.43
N VAL A 122 2.22 -9.32 5.62
CA VAL A 122 3.11 -8.22 6.00
C VAL A 122 2.56 -6.94 5.38
N LEU A 123 2.07 -6.05 6.22
CA LEU A 123 1.54 -4.77 5.80
C LEU A 123 2.60 -3.70 6.02
N THR A 124 2.95 -3.02 4.97
CA THR A 124 3.92 -1.92 4.97
C THR A 124 3.32 -0.66 4.36
N GLY A 125 3.97 0.46 4.57
CA GLY A 125 3.56 1.73 3.99
C GLY A 125 4.14 2.90 4.75
N ARG A 126 3.76 4.10 4.34
CA ARG A 126 4.16 5.35 5.01
C ARG A 126 3.29 5.69 6.22
N ILE A 127 2.71 4.68 6.82
CA ILE A 127 1.96 4.75 8.06
C ILE A 127 2.88 4.25 9.16
N ASP A 128 3.29 5.13 10.08
CA ASP A 128 4.13 4.75 11.20
C ASP A 128 3.36 3.78 12.12
N PRO A 129 3.77 2.49 12.20
CA PRO A 129 3.08 1.52 13.05
C PRO A 129 3.16 1.90 14.53
N GLY A 130 4.22 2.58 14.97
CA GLY A 130 4.37 3.02 16.36
C GLY A 130 3.32 4.05 16.77
N VAL A 131 2.90 4.91 15.84
CA VAL A 131 1.91 5.98 16.08
C VAL A 131 0.49 5.51 15.80
N HIS A 132 0.28 4.72 14.75
CA HIS A 132 -1.05 4.41 14.21
C HIS A 132 -1.47 2.94 14.40
N TYR A 133 -0.83 2.22 15.32
CA TYR A 133 -1.05 0.78 15.52
C TYR A 133 -2.54 0.40 15.68
N GLY A 134 -3.28 1.15 16.47
CA GLY A 134 -4.71 0.91 16.67
C GLY A 134 -5.54 1.03 15.39
N LYS A 135 -5.25 2.05 14.56
CA LYS A 135 -5.90 2.21 13.25
C LYS A 135 -5.52 1.08 12.30
N LEU A 136 -4.24 0.68 12.30
CA LEU A 136 -3.76 -0.44 11.48
C LEU A 136 -4.42 -1.76 11.87
N GLN A 137 -4.55 -2.05 13.15
CA GLN A 137 -5.28 -3.24 13.63
C GLN A 137 -6.75 -3.22 13.19
N GLU A 138 -7.39 -2.06 13.26
CA GLU A 138 -8.80 -1.92 12.90
C GLU A 138 -9.04 -2.17 11.39
N ILE A 139 -8.17 -1.70 10.52
CA ILE A 139 -8.34 -1.89 9.07
C ILE A 139 -8.08 -3.32 8.60
N VAL A 140 -7.35 -4.13 9.35
CA VAL A 140 -7.05 -5.54 8.98
C VAL A 140 -7.89 -6.56 9.73
N LYS A 141 -8.72 -6.15 10.69
CA LYS A 141 -9.47 -7.05 11.60
C LYS A 141 -10.34 -8.09 10.87
N ASN A 142 -10.83 -7.78 9.68
CA ASN A 142 -11.72 -8.64 8.91
C ASN A 142 -10.97 -9.51 7.88
N LEU A 143 -9.66 -9.36 7.74
CA LEU A 143 -8.90 -10.16 6.80
C LEU A 143 -8.77 -11.61 7.30
N PRO A 144 -8.98 -12.61 6.44
CA PRO A 144 -8.91 -14.02 6.83
C PRO A 144 -7.45 -14.51 6.89
N VAL A 145 -6.63 -13.87 7.73
CA VAL A 145 -5.22 -14.17 7.96
C VAL A 145 -4.95 -14.18 9.46
N GLU A 146 -4.32 -15.25 9.96
CA GLU A 146 -4.04 -15.40 11.39
C GLU A 146 -2.84 -14.56 11.84
N ASP A 147 -1.81 -14.49 11.01
CA ASP A 147 -0.55 -13.80 11.35
C ASP A 147 -0.40 -12.53 10.50
N ILE A 148 -0.55 -11.38 11.16
CA ILE A 148 -0.43 -10.06 10.51
C ILE A 148 0.65 -9.26 11.21
N SER A 149 1.65 -8.84 10.44
CA SER A 149 2.72 -7.97 10.91
C SER A 149 2.69 -6.62 10.20
N PHE A 150 3.08 -5.58 10.94
CA PHE A 150 3.20 -4.23 10.42
C PHE A 150 4.67 -3.84 10.39
N GLN A 151 5.14 -3.35 9.25
CA GLN A 151 6.48 -2.84 9.05
C GLN A 151 6.43 -1.37 8.64
N SER A 152 7.39 -0.58 9.09
CA SER A 152 7.58 0.75 8.52
C SER A 152 8.08 0.65 7.07
N HIS A 153 7.89 1.72 6.32
CA HIS A 153 8.41 1.78 4.95
C HIS A 153 9.94 1.66 4.92
N GLU A 154 10.62 2.28 5.88
CA GLU A 154 12.06 2.19 6.05
C GLU A 154 12.53 0.76 6.33
N GLU A 155 11.88 0.05 7.23
CA GLU A 155 12.21 -1.36 7.52
C GLU A 155 12.11 -2.23 6.27
N SER A 156 11.09 -1.98 5.43
CA SER A 156 10.89 -2.71 4.18
C SER A 156 11.97 -2.40 3.15
N ILE A 157 12.37 -1.14 3.01
CA ILE A 157 13.50 -0.73 2.15
C ILE A 157 14.79 -1.41 2.61
N PHE A 158 15.08 -1.39 3.91
CA PHE A 158 16.31 -2.00 4.43
C PHE A 158 16.28 -3.52 4.33
N SER A 159 15.15 -4.15 4.57
CA SER A 159 14.98 -5.58 4.35
C SER A 159 15.29 -5.96 2.90
N TYR A 160 14.78 -5.18 1.93
CA TYR A 160 15.10 -5.38 0.52
C TYR A 160 16.60 -5.22 0.23
N LEU A 161 17.24 -4.16 0.73
CA LEU A 161 18.66 -3.88 0.51
C LEU A 161 19.56 -5.01 1.04
N VAL A 162 19.25 -5.56 2.20
CA VAL A 162 20.04 -6.66 2.81
C VAL A 162 20.10 -7.90 1.90
N HIS A 163 19.04 -8.14 1.13
CA HIS A 163 18.93 -9.30 0.25
C HIS A 163 19.51 -9.05 -1.17
N GLN A 164 19.88 -7.79 -1.49
CA GLN A 164 20.48 -7.51 -2.80
C GLN A 164 21.90 -8.06 -2.94
N PRO A 165 22.34 -8.47 -4.14
CA PRO A 165 23.70 -8.90 -4.38
C PRO A 165 24.71 -7.81 -3.97
N ARG A 166 25.67 -8.16 -3.11
CA ARG A 166 26.68 -7.22 -2.59
C ARG A 166 27.46 -6.46 -3.67
N ARG A 167 27.58 -7.05 -4.88
CA ARG A 167 28.22 -6.39 -6.03
C ARG A 167 27.49 -5.15 -6.55
N LEU A 168 26.22 -4.99 -6.19
CA LEU A 168 25.40 -3.84 -6.60
C LEU A 168 25.49 -2.69 -5.59
N MET A 169 26.11 -2.93 -4.44
CA MET A 169 26.20 -1.95 -3.37
C MET A 169 27.66 -1.57 -3.13
N GLY A 170 27.95 -0.28 -3.26
CA GLY A 170 29.22 0.29 -2.85
C GLY A 170 29.35 0.37 -1.33
N TYR A 171 30.51 0.83 -0.84
CA TYR A 171 30.74 1.07 0.59
C TYR A 171 29.74 2.10 1.15
N GLU A 172 29.43 3.12 0.38
CA GLU A 172 28.34 4.06 0.63
C GLU A 172 27.26 3.88 -0.43
N THR A 173 26.04 3.69 0.02
CA THR A 173 24.86 3.54 -0.83
C THR A 173 23.85 4.61 -0.45
N GLN A 174 23.30 5.30 -1.43
CA GLN A 174 22.18 6.21 -1.22
C GLN A 174 20.91 5.55 -1.76
N VAL A 175 19.87 5.56 -0.94
CA VAL A 175 18.52 5.15 -1.33
C VAL A 175 17.67 6.42 -1.42
N LEU A 176 17.07 6.63 -2.57
CA LEU A 176 16.19 7.75 -2.83
C LEU A 176 14.76 7.24 -2.86
N ASP A 177 13.96 7.68 -1.90
CA ASP A 177 12.55 7.37 -1.79
C ASP A 177 11.72 8.60 -2.13
N LEU A 178 11.15 8.60 -3.33
CA LEU A 178 10.41 9.73 -3.87
C LEU A 178 8.91 9.54 -3.70
N THR A 179 8.28 10.52 -3.06
CA THR A 179 6.81 10.61 -2.96
C THR A 179 6.26 11.78 -3.76
N SER A 180 4.93 11.93 -3.68
CA SER A 180 4.25 13.12 -4.20
C SER A 180 4.67 14.42 -3.51
N GLU A 181 5.05 14.35 -2.23
CA GLU A 181 5.26 15.52 -1.39
C GLU A 181 6.71 15.71 -0.96
N GLN A 182 7.49 14.62 -0.93
CA GLN A 182 8.85 14.67 -0.40
C GLN A 182 9.78 13.65 -1.06
N LEU A 183 11.05 13.97 -1.07
CA LEU A 183 12.16 13.08 -1.34
C LEU A 183 12.84 12.75 -0.02
N VAL A 184 12.86 11.48 0.34
CA VAL A 184 13.64 11.00 1.48
C VAL A 184 14.91 10.34 0.97
N THR A 185 16.05 10.80 1.43
CA THR A 185 17.36 10.25 1.09
C THR A 185 17.93 9.53 2.30
N TYR A 186 18.11 8.23 2.16
CA TYR A 186 18.80 7.41 3.17
C TYR A 186 20.24 7.21 2.72
N ARG A 187 21.18 7.62 3.57
CA ARG A 187 22.60 7.27 3.39
C ARG A 187 22.91 6.04 4.21
N VAL A 188 23.31 4.97 3.54
CA VAL A 188 23.54 3.66 4.14
C VAL A 188 24.99 3.28 3.98
N GLU A 189 25.68 3.00 5.08
CA GLU A 189 26.99 2.39 5.06
C GLU A 189 26.87 0.86 5.06
N MET A 190 27.46 0.25 4.05
CA MET A 190 27.50 -1.19 3.87
C MET A 190 28.84 -1.73 4.36
N ASN A 191 28.84 -2.39 5.50
CA ASN A 191 30.01 -3.10 5.97
C ASN A 191 29.96 -4.57 5.54
N HIS A 192 31.04 -5.09 4.96
CA HIS A 192 31.11 -6.50 4.52
C HIS A 192 30.94 -7.53 5.64
N LYS A 193 31.05 -7.12 6.90
CA LYS A 193 30.98 -8.00 8.09
C LYS A 193 29.72 -7.80 8.94
N THR A 194 28.99 -6.71 8.73
CA THR A 194 27.84 -6.33 9.55
C THR A 194 26.61 -6.06 8.68
N ARG A 195 25.46 -5.87 9.32
CA ARG A 195 24.25 -5.41 8.64
C ARG A 195 24.44 -3.97 8.15
N PRO A 196 23.73 -3.54 7.10
CA PRO A 196 23.74 -2.15 6.66
C PRO A 196 23.33 -1.24 7.83
N VAL A 197 24.02 -0.12 7.96
CA VAL A 197 23.76 0.88 8.99
C VAL A 197 23.33 2.18 8.31
N VAL A 198 22.19 2.69 8.70
CA VAL A 198 21.75 4.03 8.27
C VAL A 198 22.58 5.06 8.98
N VAL A 199 23.26 5.90 8.21
CA VAL A 199 24.14 6.97 8.73
C VAL A 199 23.41 8.29 8.82
N SER A 200 22.55 8.57 7.84
CA SER A 200 21.73 9.78 7.83
C SER A 200 20.43 9.58 7.05
N ILE A 201 19.42 10.33 7.45
CA ILE A 201 18.14 10.44 6.77
C ILE A 201 17.93 11.93 6.51
N GLU A 202 17.76 12.30 5.26
CA GLU A 202 17.46 13.67 4.84
C GLU A 202 16.13 13.70 4.14
N THR A 203 15.26 14.63 4.54
CA THR A 203 13.94 14.80 3.92
C THR A 203 13.89 16.16 3.24
N THR A 204 13.54 16.17 1.97
CA THR A 204 13.35 17.38 1.17
C THR A 204 11.93 17.41 0.64
N GLU A 205 11.19 18.49 0.91
CA GLU A 205 9.86 18.67 0.31
C GLU A 205 9.99 18.82 -1.22
N THR A 206 9.12 18.13 -1.95
CA THR A 206 9.09 18.19 -3.41
C THR A 206 7.72 18.67 -3.89
N ASP A 207 7.72 19.65 -4.79
CA ASP A 207 6.50 20.16 -5.45
C ASP A 207 6.24 19.47 -6.81
N LEU A 208 6.90 18.34 -7.08
CA LEU A 208 6.92 17.73 -8.40
C LEU A 208 5.54 17.33 -8.94
N TYR A 209 4.62 16.98 -8.06
CA TYR A 209 3.26 16.55 -8.46
C TYR A 209 2.22 17.68 -8.44
N LYS A 210 2.37 18.67 -7.60
CA LYS A 210 1.42 19.81 -7.56
C LYS A 210 1.35 20.53 -8.91
N LYS A 211 2.49 20.67 -9.63
CA LYS A 211 2.52 21.32 -10.96
C LYS A 211 1.90 20.50 -12.09
N LYS A 212 1.97 19.16 -12.05
CA LYS A 212 1.40 18.31 -13.11
C LYS A 212 -0.12 18.12 -12.98
N HIS A 213 -0.65 18.07 -11.77
CA HIS A 213 -2.09 17.89 -11.55
C HIS A 213 -2.91 19.13 -11.97
N TYR A 214 -2.36 20.33 -11.79
CA TYR A 214 -3.01 21.54 -12.25
C TYR A 214 -2.94 21.75 -13.78
N ALA A 215 -1.90 21.26 -14.44
CA ALA A 215 -1.78 21.37 -15.89
C ALA A 215 -2.71 20.42 -16.66
N SER A 216 -3.02 19.23 -16.11
CA SER A 216 -3.93 18.26 -16.78
C SER A 216 -5.42 18.53 -16.54
N ILE A 217 -5.76 19.48 -15.66
CA ILE A 217 -7.15 19.91 -15.42
C ILE A 217 -7.52 21.13 -16.27
N MET A 218 -6.50 21.82 -16.87
CA MET A 218 -6.68 23.04 -17.66
C MET A 218 -6.54 22.81 -19.16
N GLU A 219 -6.28 21.59 -19.63
CA GLU A 219 -6.36 21.14 -21.04
C GLU A 219 -7.62 20.25 -21.24
#